data_c246e1927410288201a6d4acdd28325b
#
_entry.id   c246e1927410288201a6d4acdd28325b
#
_cell.length_a   1.000
_cell.length_b   1.000
_cell.length_c   1.000
_cell.angle_alpha   90.00
_cell.angle_beta   90.00
_cell.angle_gamma   90.00
#
_symmetry.space_group_name_H-M   'P 1'
#
loop_
_entity.id
_entity.type
_entity.pdbx_description
1 polymer ?
#
loop_
_entity_poly.entity_id
_entity_poly.type
_entity_poly.pdbx_seq_one_letter_code
_entity_poly.pdbx_strand_id
1 'polypeptide(L)'
;LRLICDLIVSNNDEVVMIGPVWPNIRSSILLKKGSIKEISLELKNGEWVIDFDLLLNSVTAKTKMVFVNSPGNPTGWVMPKEQQKLLLNHTRHLGCWLISDEVYHQITFNDFVSPSFLELSKPNDRLIVINSASKSFNMTGWRIGWITHPEELGSHIAKLVQITTTGVPEFLQNGLGSALENHKTITYELRKNLKKSRDIMFNKLVNWNQVECSIPDAAFYAFFKVKGINDSLDFAKKLILETNVGVAPGVAFGASGEGHLRICFAAKDTFIIEIMDRLEPALNK
;
A
#
# COMPACT_ATOMS: atom_id res chain seq x y z
N LEU A 1 -9.34 -6.94 2.54
CA LEU A 1 -8.21 -7.75 2.98
C LEU A 1 -8.63 -8.89 3.90
N ARG A 2 -9.31 -8.60 5.01
CA ARG A 2 -9.71 -9.63 6.00
C ARG A 2 -10.54 -10.75 5.35
N LEU A 3 -11.59 -10.42 4.59
CA LEU A 3 -12.42 -11.41 3.88
C LEU A 3 -11.61 -12.33 2.97
N ILE A 4 -10.61 -11.80 2.28
CA ILE A 4 -9.76 -12.59 1.39
C ILE A 4 -8.89 -13.54 2.19
N CYS A 5 -8.32 -13.10 3.32
CA CYS A 5 -7.59 -14.00 4.21
C CYS A 5 -8.49 -15.09 4.80
N ASP A 6 -9.74 -14.76 5.15
CA ASP A 6 -10.70 -15.74 5.64
C ASP A 6 -11.07 -16.79 4.59
N LEU A 7 -11.09 -16.40 3.31
CA LEU A 7 -11.40 -17.28 2.19
C LEU A 7 -10.23 -18.19 1.80
N ILE A 8 -9.00 -17.67 1.81
CA ILE A 8 -7.85 -18.32 1.17
C ILE A 8 -6.90 -18.97 2.18
N VAL A 9 -6.67 -18.32 3.35
CA VAL A 9 -5.64 -18.70 4.30
C VAL A 9 -6.21 -19.59 5.40
N SER A 10 -5.55 -20.70 5.65
CA SER A 10 -5.82 -21.65 6.72
C SER A 10 -4.61 -21.80 7.64
N ASN A 11 -4.75 -22.60 8.71
CA ASN A 11 -3.68 -22.86 9.67
C ASN A 11 -2.43 -23.43 8.95
N ASN A 12 -1.28 -22.85 9.27
CA ASN A 12 0.05 -23.20 8.71
C ASN A 12 0.25 -22.92 7.20
N ASP A 13 -0.72 -22.29 6.51
CA ASP A 13 -0.50 -21.88 5.13
C ASP A 13 0.61 -20.81 5.06
N GLU A 14 1.50 -20.95 4.09
CA GLU A 14 2.57 -19.98 3.82
C GLU A 14 2.05 -18.86 2.93
N VAL A 15 2.31 -17.62 3.37
CA VAL A 15 2.04 -16.40 2.60
C VAL A 15 3.33 -15.66 2.36
N VAL A 16 3.66 -15.41 1.10
CA VAL A 16 4.75 -14.52 0.69
C VAL A 16 4.18 -13.12 0.50
N MET A 17 4.82 -12.11 1.11
CA MET A 17 4.38 -10.72 0.97
C MET A 17 5.56 -9.77 0.78
N ILE A 18 5.34 -8.69 0.03
CA ILE A 18 6.31 -7.62 -0.12
C ILE A 18 6.09 -6.60 1.00
N GLY A 19 7.17 -6.28 1.71
CA GLY A 19 7.19 -5.28 2.80
C GLY A 19 8.23 -4.17 2.57
N PRO A 20 8.20 -3.08 3.35
CA PRO A 20 7.20 -2.75 4.38
C PRO A 20 5.82 -2.48 3.77
N VAL A 21 4.76 -2.83 4.50
CA VAL A 21 3.39 -2.75 3.97
C VAL A 21 2.37 -2.44 5.07
N TRP A 22 1.20 -1.95 4.66
CA TRP A 22 0.08 -1.68 5.56
C TRP A 22 -0.24 -2.86 6.48
N PRO A 23 -0.22 -2.68 7.83
CA PRO A 23 -0.16 -3.78 8.80
C PRO A 23 -1.36 -4.72 8.82
N ASN A 24 -2.52 -4.30 8.30
CA ASN A 24 -3.74 -5.09 8.40
C ASN A 24 -3.66 -6.43 7.66
N ILE A 25 -2.87 -6.52 6.59
CA ILE A 25 -2.68 -7.80 5.90
C ILE A 25 -1.94 -8.80 6.78
N ARG A 26 -0.84 -8.38 7.43
CA ARG A 26 -0.07 -9.20 8.37
C ARG A 26 -0.96 -9.71 9.50
N SER A 27 -1.71 -8.81 10.14
CA SER A 27 -2.64 -9.16 11.21
C SER A 27 -3.73 -10.13 10.74
N SER A 28 -4.25 -9.94 9.53
CA SER A 28 -5.28 -10.84 8.95
C SER A 28 -4.76 -12.24 8.71
N ILE A 29 -3.52 -12.39 8.22
CA ILE A 29 -2.85 -13.69 8.02
C ILE A 29 -2.60 -14.38 9.36
N LEU A 30 -2.04 -13.66 10.34
CA LEU A 30 -1.74 -14.21 11.67
C LEU A 30 -2.99 -14.65 12.43
N LEU A 31 -4.12 -13.92 12.29
CA LEU A 31 -5.41 -14.35 12.84
C LEU A 31 -5.92 -15.67 12.25
N LYS A 32 -5.46 -16.04 11.05
CA LYS A 32 -5.74 -17.35 10.42
C LYS A 32 -4.68 -18.40 10.78
N LYS A 33 -3.70 -18.05 11.63
CA LYS A 33 -2.55 -18.89 11.97
C LYS A 33 -1.70 -19.27 10.74
N GLY A 34 -1.72 -18.41 9.71
CA GLY A 34 -0.82 -18.52 8.56
C GLY A 34 0.59 -18.06 8.92
N SER A 35 1.58 -18.57 8.21
CA SER A 35 2.97 -18.13 8.30
C SER A 35 3.27 -17.07 7.24
N ILE A 36 4.16 -16.13 7.56
CA ILE A 36 4.51 -15.02 6.67
C ILE A 36 5.99 -15.09 6.32
N LYS A 37 6.27 -15.08 5.02
CA LYS A 37 7.60 -14.85 4.46
C LYS A 37 7.60 -13.47 3.80
N GLU A 38 8.25 -12.49 4.43
CA GLU A 38 8.34 -11.13 3.92
C GLU A 38 9.59 -10.97 3.05
N ILE A 39 9.42 -10.38 1.87
CA ILE A 39 10.48 -9.94 0.97
C ILE A 39 10.51 -8.43 1.02
N SER A 40 11.64 -7.87 1.47
CA SER A 40 11.73 -6.45 1.77
C SER A 40 12.07 -5.62 0.54
N LEU A 41 11.36 -4.50 0.37
CA LEU A 41 11.86 -3.39 -0.42
C LEU A 41 13.04 -2.75 0.33
N GLU A 42 14.06 -2.36 -0.39
CA GLU A 42 15.23 -1.67 0.13
C GLU A 42 15.34 -0.29 -0.49
N LEU A 43 15.68 0.71 0.32
CA LEU A 43 15.99 2.04 -0.16
C LEU A 43 17.45 2.08 -0.62
N LYS A 44 17.67 2.15 -1.94
CA LYS A 44 19.00 2.20 -2.56
C LYS A 44 19.09 3.39 -3.51
N ASN A 45 20.06 4.27 -3.29
CA ASN A 45 20.31 5.45 -4.13
C ASN A 45 19.07 6.35 -4.31
N GLY A 46 18.22 6.48 -3.26
CA GLY A 46 17.00 7.27 -3.31
C GLY A 46 15.80 6.60 -3.99
N GLU A 47 15.89 5.31 -4.30
CA GLU A 47 14.80 4.54 -4.92
C GLU A 47 14.47 3.28 -4.11
N TRP A 48 13.19 2.91 -4.09
CA TRP A 48 12.74 1.64 -3.53
C TRP A 48 12.93 0.53 -4.56
N VAL A 49 13.73 -0.47 -4.21
CA VAL A 49 14.04 -1.62 -5.06
C VAL A 49 13.71 -2.92 -4.36
N ILE A 50 13.32 -3.94 -5.12
CA ILE A 50 13.13 -5.30 -4.66
C ILE A 50 14.14 -6.21 -5.31
N ASP A 51 14.67 -7.16 -4.54
CA ASP A 51 15.34 -8.32 -5.11
C ASP A 51 14.27 -9.24 -5.71
N PHE A 52 14.05 -9.08 -7.03
CA PHE A 52 12.97 -9.76 -7.72
C PHE A 52 13.24 -11.26 -7.89
N ASP A 53 14.49 -11.66 -8.01
CA ASP A 53 14.89 -13.08 -8.08
C ASP A 53 14.65 -13.75 -6.72
N LEU A 54 14.98 -13.07 -5.62
CA LEU A 54 14.66 -13.53 -4.27
C LEU A 54 13.15 -13.67 -4.07
N LEU A 55 12.35 -12.73 -4.57
CA LEU A 55 10.89 -12.81 -4.53
C LEU A 55 10.39 -14.07 -5.26
N LEU A 56 10.79 -14.28 -6.52
CA LEU A 56 10.36 -15.44 -7.30
C LEU A 56 10.81 -16.75 -6.65
N ASN A 57 12.06 -16.85 -6.20
CA ASN A 57 12.59 -18.03 -5.51
C ASN A 57 11.92 -18.30 -4.16
N SER A 58 11.31 -17.29 -3.56
CA SER A 58 10.59 -17.40 -2.30
C SER A 58 9.18 -17.94 -2.44
N VAL A 59 8.60 -17.83 -3.64
CA VAL A 59 7.28 -18.37 -3.97
C VAL A 59 7.46 -19.79 -4.52
N THR A 60 6.98 -20.77 -3.78
CA THR A 60 7.16 -22.20 -4.07
C THR A 60 5.82 -22.95 -4.13
N ALA A 61 5.83 -24.24 -4.45
CA ALA A 61 4.62 -25.08 -4.41
C ALA A 61 3.96 -25.16 -3.00
N LYS A 62 4.66 -24.75 -1.95
CA LYS A 62 4.11 -24.64 -0.59
C LYS A 62 3.40 -23.31 -0.33
N THR A 63 3.67 -22.30 -1.16
CA THR A 63 3.09 -20.97 -0.99
C THR A 63 1.61 -20.99 -1.36
N LYS A 64 0.76 -20.66 -0.40
CA LYS A 64 -0.69 -20.57 -0.58
C LYS A 64 -1.09 -19.28 -1.27
N MET A 65 -0.45 -18.17 -0.87
CA MET A 65 -0.82 -16.82 -1.30
C MET A 65 0.41 -15.94 -1.45
N VAL A 66 0.44 -15.14 -2.50
CA VAL A 66 1.36 -14.01 -2.64
C VAL A 66 0.56 -12.73 -2.48
N PHE A 67 1.05 -11.79 -1.66
CA PHE A 67 0.41 -10.50 -1.47
C PHE A 67 1.31 -9.36 -1.95
N VAL A 68 0.76 -8.49 -2.81
CA VAL A 68 1.41 -7.28 -3.33
C VAL A 68 0.52 -6.08 -3.05
N ASN A 69 1.09 -5.00 -2.50
CA ASN A 69 0.45 -3.70 -2.43
C ASN A 69 1.18 -2.74 -3.36
N SER A 70 0.60 -2.46 -4.52
CA SER A 70 1.19 -1.58 -5.54
C SER A 70 0.09 -0.77 -6.25
N PRO A 71 0.15 0.56 -6.14
CA PRO A 71 1.13 1.39 -5.41
C PRO A 71 1.09 1.17 -3.89
N GLY A 72 2.27 1.21 -3.27
CA GLY A 72 2.48 0.77 -1.89
C GLY A 72 2.22 1.83 -0.81
N ASN A 73 1.65 1.41 0.30
CA ASN A 73 1.66 2.13 1.57
C ASN A 73 2.55 1.32 2.53
N PRO A 74 3.70 1.85 2.98
CA PRO A 74 4.01 3.27 3.14
C PRO A 74 4.90 3.89 2.05
N THR A 75 5.51 3.12 1.14
CA THR A 75 6.67 3.52 0.32
C THR A 75 6.32 4.38 -0.90
N GLY A 76 5.08 4.29 -1.42
CA GLY A 76 4.72 4.87 -2.71
C GLY A 76 5.31 4.12 -3.91
N TRP A 77 5.99 2.99 -3.67
CA TRP A 77 6.56 2.16 -4.72
C TRP A 77 5.50 1.58 -5.65
N VAL A 78 5.82 1.55 -6.94
CA VAL A 78 4.98 0.97 -7.99
C VAL A 78 5.70 -0.21 -8.63
N MET A 79 5.09 -1.39 -8.61
CA MET A 79 5.65 -2.57 -9.28
C MET A 79 5.60 -2.38 -10.80
N PRO A 80 6.75 -2.45 -11.52
CA PRO A 80 6.76 -2.34 -12.97
C PRO A 80 5.93 -3.44 -13.65
N LYS A 81 5.30 -3.10 -14.78
CA LYS A 81 4.42 -4.02 -15.52
C LYS A 81 5.10 -5.35 -15.91
N GLU A 82 6.37 -5.29 -16.27
CA GLU A 82 7.14 -6.51 -16.60
C GLU A 82 7.32 -7.43 -15.38
N GLN A 83 7.58 -6.85 -14.20
CA GLN A 83 7.65 -7.62 -12.97
C GLN A 83 6.28 -8.20 -12.59
N GLN A 84 5.19 -7.44 -12.78
CA GLN A 84 3.83 -7.96 -12.59
C GLN A 84 3.55 -9.17 -13.49
N LYS A 85 3.95 -9.09 -14.77
CA LYS A 85 3.79 -10.19 -15.74
C LYS A 85 4.56 -11.44 -15.33
N LEU A 86 5.81 -11.28 -14.92
CA LEU A 86 6.65 -12.39 -14.47
C LEU A 86 6.08 -13.04 -13.20
N LEU A 87 5.69 -12.24 -12.20
CA LEU A 87 5.11 -12.74 -10.96
C LEU A 87 3.77 -13.46 -11.21
N LEU A 88 2.87 -12.89 -12.02
CA LEU A 88 1.59 -13.53 -12.36
C LEU A 88 1.79 -14.87 -13.09
N ASN A 89 2.75 -14.94 -14.01
CA ASN A 89 3.08 -16.18 -14.69
C ASN A 89 3.64 -17.23 -13.73
N HIS A 90 4.50 -16.81 -12.80
CA HIS A 90 5.08 -17.69 -11.80
C HIS A 90 4.01 -18.25 -10.84
N THR A 91 3.14 -17.38 -10.30
CA THR A 91 2.03 -17.81 -9.43
C THR A 91 1.03 -18.71 -10.14
N ARG A 92 0.76 -18.43 -11.43
CA ARG A 92 -0.09 -19.28 -12.30
C ARG A 92 0.50 -20.67 -12.45
N HIS A 93 1.81 -20.78 -12.72
CA HIS A 93 2.50 -22.06 -12.86
C HIS A 93 2.44 -22.90 -11.58
N LEU A 94 2.60 -22.26 -10.42
CA LEU A 94 2.57 -22.93 -9.12
C LEU A 94 1.15 -23.16 -8.58
N GLY A 95 0.13 -22.57 -9.20
CA GLY A 95 -1.26 -22.67 -8.75
C GLY A 95 -1.53 -21.97 -7.42
N CYS A 96 -0.70 -21.01 -6.99
CA CYS A 96 -0.94 -20.22 -5.79
C CYS A 96 -1.78 -18.95 -6.07
N TRP A 97 -2.40 -18.39 -5.03
CA TRP A 97 -3.19 -17.18 -5.16
C TRP A 97 -2.29 -15.93 -5.21
N LEU A 98 -2.59 -15.01 -6.11
CA LEU A 98 -2.02 -13.67 -6.13
C LEU A 98 -3.08 -12.66 -5.70
N ILE A 99 -2.79 -11.90 -4.65
CA ILE A 99 -3.66 -10.85 -4.13
C ILE A 99 -2.95 -9.52 -4.36
N SER A 100 -3.55 -8.66 -5.17
CA SER A 100 -3.05 -7.31 -5.45
C SER A 100 -3.93 -6.27 -4.76
N ASP A 101 -3.35 -5.53 -3.82
CA ASP A 101 -3.99 -4.36 -3.22
C ASP A 101 -3.61 -3.12 -4.04
N GLU A 102 -4.57 -2.66 -4.86
CA GLU A 102 -4.41 -1.56 -5.82
C GLU A 102 -5.20 -0.32 -5.39
N VAL A 103 -5.42 -0.10 -4.11
CA VAL A 103 -6.24 1.01 -3.59
C VAL A 103 -5.72 2.39 -3.98
N TYR A 104 -4.43 2.51 -4.33
CA TYR A 104 -3.79 3.75 -4.81
C TYR A 104 -3.62 3.79 -6.33
N HIS A 105 -4.18 2.84 -7.08
CA HIS A 105 -4.02 2.68 -8.52
C HIS A 105 -4.18 3.98 -9.35
N GLN A 106 -5.09 4.86 -8.96
CA GLN A 106 -5.34 6.14 -9.63
C GLN A 106 -4.61 7.34 -9.00
N ILE A 107 -3.74 7.10 -8.03
CA ILE A 107 -2.95 8.16 -7.36
C ILE A 107 -1.48 7.97 -7.73
N THR A 108 -1.14 8.36 -8.95
CA THR A 108 0.22 8.34 -9.51
C THR A 108 0.64 9.75 -9.91
N PHE A 109 1.94 10.03 -9.95
CA PHE A 109 2.46 11.35 -10.25
C PHE A 109 3.15 11.45 -11.62
N ASN A 110 3.56 10.33 -12.19
CA ASN A 110 4.23 10.24 -13.49
C ASN A 110 3.26 9.82 -14.59
N ASP A 111 2.39 8.83 -14.32
CA ASP A 111 1.43 8.28 -15.27
C ASP A 111 -0.02 8.62 -14.90
N PHE A 112 -0.95 8.36 -15.80
CA PHE A 112 -2.38 8.55 -15.53
C PHE A 112 -2.90 7.55 -14.50
N VAL A 113 -2.50 6.30 -14.59
CA VAL A 113 -2.80 5.19 -13.66
C VAL A 113 -1.58 4.30 -13.52
N SER A 114 -1.43 3.61 -12.39
CA SER A 114 -0.39 2.59 -12.24
C SER A 114 -0.72 1.33 -13.05
N PRO A 115 0.29 0.53 -13.43
CA PRO A 115 0.05 -0.80 -13.97
C PRO A 115 -0.83 -1.64 -13.04
N SER A 116 -1.73 -2.44 -13.61
CA SER A 116 -2.61 -3.35 -12.88
C SER A 116 -2.40 -4.79 -13.33
N PHE A 117 -2.44 -5.72 -12.38
CA PHE A 117 -2.44 -7.15 -12.71
C PHE A 117 -3.66 -7.56 -13.54
N LEU A 118 -4.78 -6.82 -13.48
CA LEU A 118 -5.96 -7.07 -14.32
C LEU A 118 -5.68 -6.95 -15.81
N GLU A 119 -4.76 -6.06 -16.21
CA GLU A 119 -4.38 -5.90 -17.63
C GLU A 119 -3.67 -7.13 -18.20
N LEU A 120 -3.12 -7.98 -17.33
CA LEU A 120 -2.31 -9.16 -17.67
C LEU A 120 -3.04 -10.47 -17.40
N SER A 121 -4.16 -10.40 -16.70
CA SER A 121 -4.86 -11.56 -16.18
C SER A 121 -5.77 -12.23 -17.21
N LYS A 122 -6.08 -13.49 -16.94
CA LYS A 122 -7.10 -14.29 -17.62
C LYS A 122 -8.26 -14.54 -16.65
N PRO A 123 -9.48 -14.80 -17.13
CA PRO A 123 -10.66 -15.01 -16.27
C PRO A 123 -10.51 -16.07 -15.18
N ASN A 124 -9.70 -17.11 -15.44
CA ASN A 124 -9.52 -18.24 -14.51
C ASN A 124 -8.22 -18.16 -13.71
N ASP A 125 -7.50 -17.03 -13.75
CA ASP A 125 -6.31 -16.86 -12.92
C ASP A 125 -6.70 -16.78 -11.44
N ARG A 126 -5.90 -17.39 -10.58
CA ARG A 126 -6.02 -17.24 -9.12
C ARG A 126 -5.53 -15.86 -8.69
N LEU A 127 -6.19 -14.84 -9.22
CA LEU A 127 -5.91 -13.44 -8.96
C LEU A 127 -7.12 -12.79 -8.28
N ILE A 128 -6.86 -12.03 -7.22
CA ILE A 128 -7.85 -11.12 -6.63
C ILE A 128 -7.22 -9.74 -6.56
N VAL A 129 -7.91 -8.75 -7.14
CA VAL A 129 -7.51 -7.35 -7.07
C VAL A 129 -8.47 -6.59 -6.18
N ILE A 130 -7.90 -5.80 -5.25
CA ILE A 130 -8.64 -5.03 -4.26
C ILE A 130 -8.53 -3.55 -4.60
N ASN A 131 -9.66 -2.89 -4.70
CA ASN A 131 -9.75 -1.45 -4.91
C ASN A 131 -10.64 -0.79 -3.86
N SER A 132 -10.53 0.52 -3.72
CA SER A 132 -11.28 1.29 -2.74
C SER A 132 -11.60 2.70 -3.24
N ALA A 133 -12.82 3.14 -2.99
CA ALA A 133 -13.20 4.54 -3.19
C ALA A 133 -12.52 5.50 -2.20
N SER A 134 -12.06 4.98 -1.07
CA SER A 134 -11.50 5.78 0.03
C SER A 134 -10.36 6.68 -0.39
N LYS A 135 -9.51 6.23 -1.32
CA LYS A 135 -8.28 6.93 -1.70
C LYS A 135 -8.46 7.72 -2.98
N SER A 136 -8.78 7.04 -4.07
CA SER A 136 -8.90 7.63 -5.41
C SER A 136 -10.02 8.65 -5.54
N PHE A 137 -11.07 8.55 -4.70
CA PHE A 137 -12.24 9.44 -4.76
C PHE A 137 -12.41 10.26 -3.47
N ASN A 138 -11.42 10.26 -2.57
CA ASN A 138 -11.51 10.97 -1.27
C ASN A 138 -12.75 10.60 -0.45
N MET A 139 -13.21 9.33 -0.57
CA MET A 139 -14.43 8.81 0.06
C MET A 139 -14.11 7.94 1.29
N THR A 140 -13.16 8.34 2.12
CA THR A 140 -12.70 7.53 3.27
C THR A 140 -13.82 7.20 4.26
N GLY A 141 -14.73 8.15 4.53
CA GLY A 141 -15.88 7.98 5.42
C GLY A 141 -17.00 7.11 4.87
N TRP A 142 -17.03 6.87 3.56
CA TRP A 142 -18.10 6.11 2.90
C TRP A 142 -17.99 4.62 3.10
N ARG A 143 -16.82 4.12 3.48
CA ARG A 143 -16.54 2.71 3.75
C ARG A 143 -16.92 1.77 2.61
N ILE A 144 -16.60 2.15 1.36
CA ILE A 144 -16.91 1.38 0.14
C ILE A 144 -15.65 1.09 -0.68
N GLY A 145 -15.60 -0.10 -1.23
CA GLY A 145 -14.58 -0.60 -2.15
C GLY A 145 -15.11 -1.83 -2.87
N TRP A 146 -14.30 -2.39 -3.74
CA TRP A 146 -14.66 -3.59 -4.49
C TRP A 146 -13.46 -4.51 -4.66
N ILE A 147 -13.75 -5.74 -5.00
CA ILE A 147 -12.77 -6.74 -5.37
C ILE A 147 -13.13 -7.31 -6.75
N THR A 148 -12.11 -7.51 -7.57
CA THR A 148 -12.22 -8.25 -8.82
C THR A 148 -11.61 -9.63 -8.60
N HIS A 149 -12.35 -10.68 -8.94
CA HIS A 149 -12.00 -12.07 -8.62
C HIS A 149 -12.51 -13.02 -9.71
N PRO A 150 -12.00 -14.26 -9.79
CA PRO A 150 -12.56 -15.30 -10.65
C PRO A 150 -14.02 -15.62 -10.31
N GLU A 151 -14.82 -15.91 -11.32
CA GLU A 151 -16.28 -16.15 -11.17
C GLU A 151 -16.59 -17.22 -10.11
N GLU A 152 -15.79 -18.27 -10.04
CA GLU A 152 -15.95 -19.38 -9.09
C GLU A 152 -15.98 -18.96 -7.60
N LEU A 153 -15.37 -17.82 -7.26
CA LEU A 153 -15.37 -17.28 -5.90
C LEU A 153 -16.62 -16.47 -5.56
N GLY A 154 -17.42 -16.07 -6.52
CA GLY A 154 -18.50 -15.11 -6.34
C GLY A 154 -19.48 -15.51 -5.24
N SER A 155 -19.98 -16.75 -5.25
CA SER A 155 -20.91 -17.25 -4.24
C SER A 155 -20.30 -17.33 -2.83
N HIS A 156 -19.02 -17.69 -2.72
CA HIS A 156 -18.30 -17.76 -1.44
C HIS A 156 -18.08 -16.36 -0.86
N ILE A 157 -17.67 -15.41 -1.69
CA ILE A 157 -17.48 -14.02 -1.29
C ILE A 157 -18.81 -13.38 -0.86
N ALA A 158 -19.89 -13.61 -1.61
CA ALA A 158 -21.21 -13.10 -1.24
C ALA A 158 -21.67 -13.60 0.13
N LYS A 159 -21.48 -14.89 0.43
CA LYS A 159 -21.78 -15.45 1.76
C LYS A 159 -20.91 -14.82 2.86
N LEU A 160 -19.62 -14.66 2.61
CA LEU A 160 -18.73 -14.02 3.58
C LEU A 160 -19.12 -12.55 3.84
N VAL A 161 -19.44 -11.79 2.80
CA VAL A 161 -19.93 -10.41 2.93
C VAL A 161 -21.21 -10.38 3.75
N GLN A 162 -22.16 -11.27 3.47
CA GLN A 162 -23.44 -11.35 4.18
C GLN A 162 -23.26 -11.57 5.69
N ILE A 163 -22.37 -12.50 6.10
CA ILE A 163 -22.18 -12.83 7.53
C ILE A 163 -21.26 -11.85 8.26
N THR A 164 -20.47 -11.03 7.56
CA THR A 164 -19.50 -10.13 8.18
C THR A 164 -19.97 -8.68 8.21
N THR A 165 -20.55 -8.18 7.11
CA THR A 165 -20.91 -6.77 6.97
C THR A 165 -22.31 -6.54 6.47
N THR A 166 -23.03 -7.60 6.11
CA THR A 166 -24.39 -7.58 5.50
C THR A 166 -24.42 -6.86 4.12
N GLY A 167 -23.29 -6.38 3.65
CA GLY A 167 -23.12 -5.65 2.40
C GLY A 167 -23.02 -4.13 2.58
N VAL A 168 -22.87 -3.45 1.45
CA VAL A 168 -22.82 -1.98 1.39
C VAL A 168 -24.21 -1.44 1.05
N PRO A 169 -24.73 -0.41 1.75
CA PRO A 169 -26.00 0.22 1.42
C PRO A 169 -26.07 0.68 -0.04
N GLU A 170 -27.22 0.50 -0.68
CA GLU A 170 -27.42 0.76 -2.11
C GLU A 170 -27.10 2.21 -2.51
N PHE A 171 -27.51 3.19 -1.69
CA PHE A 171 -27.24 4.60 -1.98
C PHE A 171 -25.72 4.91 -2.01
N LEU A 172 -24.89 4.20 -1.22
CA LEU A 172 -23.44 4.32 -1.27
C LEU A 172 -22.88 3.69 -2.55
N GLN A 173 -23.47 2.57 -3.00
CA GLN A 173 -23.07 1.94 -4.26
C GLN A 173 -23.38 2.86 -5.45
N ASN A 174 -24.56 3.49 -5.47
CA ASN A 174 -24.96 4.47 -6.49
C ASN A 174 -24.02 5.68 -6.48
N GLY A 175 -23.65 6.18 -5.30
CA GLY A 175 -22.66 7.25 -5.16
C GLY A 175 -21.27 6.86 -5.69
N LEU A 176 -20.82 5.63 -5.44
CA LEU A 176 -19.59 5.11 -6.04
C LEU A 176 -19.72 5.00 -7.57
N GLY A 177 -20.86 4.55 -8.11
CA GLY A 177 -21.13 4.51 -9.55
C GLY A 177 -20.88 5.86 -10.20
N SER A 178 -21.49 6.92 -9.64
CA SER A 178 -21.28 8.30 -10.10
C SER A 178 -19.82 8.76 -10.01
N ALA A 179 -19.10 8.39 -8.96
CA ALA A 179 -17.69 8.71 -8.83
C ALA A 179 -16.83 7.99 -9.88
N LEU A 180 -17.15 6.73 -10.20
CA LEU A 180 -16.46 5.95 -11.25
C LEU A 180 -16.69 6.53 -12.64
N GLU A 181 -17.92 6.97 -12.96
CA GLU A 181 -18.24 7.64 -14.24
C GLU A 181 -17.43 8.93 -14.41
N ASN A 182 -17.19 9.66 -13.33
CA ASN A 182 -16.44 10.92 -13.33
C ASN A 182 -14.97 10.77 -12.91
N HIS A 183 -14.45 9.53 -12.88
CA HIS A 183 -13.13 9.24 -12.30
C HIS A 183 -11.99 10.10 -12.87
N LYS A 184 -11.98 10.36 -14.18
CA LYS A 184 -10.89 11.14 -14.83
C LYS A 184 -10.76 12.53 -14.24
N THR A 185 -11.89 13.24 -14.10
CA THR A 185 -11.92 14.62 -13.55
C THR A 185 -11.55 14.61 -12.07
N ILE A 186 -12.18 13.74 -11.28
CA ILE A 186 -11.98 13.66 -9.83
C ILE A 186 -10.51 13.33 -9.52
N THR A 187 -9.96 12.31 -10.17
CA THR A 187 -8.59 11.86 -9.89
C THR A 187 -7.53 12.82 -10.45
N TYR A 188 -7.81 13.55 -11.52
CA TYR A 188 -6.92 14.58 -12.04
C TYR A 188 -6.72 15.71 -11.03
N GLU A 189 -7.80 16.26 -10.50
CA GLU A 189 -7.72 17.34 -9.49
C GLU A 189 -7.08 16.85 -8.19
N LEU A 190 -7.42 15.64 -7.75
CA LEU A 190 -6.80 15.04 -6.57
C LEU A 190 -5.28 14.90 -6.74
N ARG A 191 -4.83 14.31 -7.86
CA ARG A 191 -3.39 14.12 -8.14
C ARG A 191 -2.64 15.44 -8.24
N LYS A 192 -3.21 16.44 -8.92
CA LYS A 192 -2.64 17.78 -9.04
C LYS A 192 -2.35 18.40 -7.66
N ASN A 193 -3.33 18.31 -6.75
CA ASN A 193 -3.19 18.83 -5.40
C ASN A 193 -2.16 18.01 -4.59
N LEU A 194 -2.24 16.68 -4.65
CA LEU A 194 -1.31 15.79 -3.96
C LEU A 194 0.13 15.96 -4.46
N LYS A 195 0.32 16.14 -5.78
CA LYS A 195 1.65 16.41 -6.35
C LYS A 195 2.26 17.69 -5.78
N LYS A 196 1.46 18.75 -5.67
CA LYS A 196 1.91 20.00 -5.06
C LYS A 196 2.33 19.82 -3.59
N SER A 197 1.50 19.15 -2.80
CA SER A 197 1.81 18.85 -1.39
C SER A 197 3.04 17.95 -1.25
N ARG A 198 3.20 16.95 -2.13
CA ARG A 198 4.40 16.12 -2.21
C ARG A 198 5.64 16.98 -2.46
N ASP A 199 5.60 17.79 -3.50
CA ASP A 199 6.75 18.59 -3.93
C ASP A 199 7.16 19.60 -2.82
N ILE A 200 6.21 20.22 -2.11
CA ILE A 200 6.48 21.08 -0.94
C ILE A 200 7.23 20.27 0.15
N MET A 201 6.75 19.08 0.49
CA MET A 201 7.38 18.26 1.53
C MET A 201 8.78 17.80 1.12
N PHE A 202 8.91 17.25 -0.08
CA PHE A 202 10.18 16.66 -0.54
C PHE A 202 11.24 17.69 -0.87
N ASN A 203 10.89 18.94 -1.25
CA ASN A 203 11.85 20.03 -1.38
C ASN A 203 12.62 20.32 -0.08
N LYS A 204 12.06 19.96 1.08
CA LYS A 204 12.76 20.03 2.38
C LYS A 204 13.42 18.69 2.73
N LEU A 205 12.67 17.58 2.72
CA LEU A 205 13.15 16.27 3.19
C LEU A 205 14.46 15.82 2.52
N VAL A 206 14.60 16.01 1.20
CA VAL A 206 15.81 15.58 0.47
C VAL A 206 17.07 16.35 0.87
N ASN A 207 16.91 17.50 1.51
CA ASN A 207 18.01 18.35 1.94
C ASN A 207 18.37 18.19 3.43
N TRP A 208 17.63 17.36 4.17
CA TRP A 208 17.92 17.15 5.59
C TRP A 208 19.02 16.11 5.78
N ASN A 209 20.08 16.47 6.49
CA ASN A 209 21.29 15.67 6.67
C ASN A 209 21.06 14.29 7.30
N GLN A 210 20.07 14.19 8.18
CA GLN A 210 19.74 12.93 8.89
C GLN A 210 18.75 12.06 8.15
N VAL A 211 18.23 12.50 7.00
CA VAL A 211 17.14 11.82 6.29
C VAL A 211 17.65 11.18 4.99
N GLU A 212 17.22 9.95 4.77
CA GLU A 212 17.32 9.26 3.49
C GLU A 212 15.89 8.95 3.01
N CYS A 213 15.52 9.39 1.81
CA CYS A 213 14.17 9.19 1.30
C CYS A 213 14.14 8.96 -0.21
N SER A 214 13.05 8.35 -0.67
CA SER A 214 12.66 8.27 -2.07
C SER A 214 11.48 9.19 -2.30
N ILE A 215 11.50 9.97 -3.39
CA ILE A 215 10.33 10.73 -3.82
C ILE A 215 9.31 9.72 -4.37
N PRO A 216 8.10 9.60 -3.80
CA PRO A 216 7.17 8.56 -4.20
C PRO A 216 6.58 8.82 -5.59
N ASP A 217 6.47 7.77 -6.39
CA ASP A 217 5.79 7.80 -7.69
C ASP A 217 4.26 7.79 -7.56
N ALA A 218 3.75 7.35 -6.40
CA ALA A 218 2.34 7.16 -6.17
C ALA A 218 1.95 7.24 -4.68
N ALA A 219 0.66 7.10 -4.39
CA ALA A 219 0.06 7.24 -3.06
C ALA A 219 0.25 8.67 -2.50
N PHE A 220 0.26 8.85 -1.18
CA PHE A 220 0.38 10.17 -0.57
C PHE A 220 1.13 10.12 0.78
N TYR A 221 2.20 9.32 0.80
CA TYR A 221 3.04 9.16 1.98
C TYR A 221 4.50 9.48 1.65
N ALA A 222 5.16 10.19 2.57
CA ALA A 222 6.60 10.22 2.68
C ALA A 222 7.01 9.12 3.66
N PHE A 223 7.79 8.16 3.20
CA PHE A 223 8.38 7.10 4.02
C PHE A 223 9.89 7.22 3.91
N PHE A 224 10.52 7.66 4.98
CA PHE A 224 11.92 8.05 4.98
C PHE A 224 12.66 7.46 6.17
N LYS A 225 13.92 7.12 5.95
CA LYS A 225 14.82 6.63 6.97
C LYS A 225 15.44 7.80 7.71
N VAL A 226 15.63 7.64 9.02
CA VAL A 226 16.36 8.60 9.85
C VAL A 226 17.63 7.94 10.36
N LYS A 227 18.79 8.53 10.08
CA LYS A 227 20.10 7.97 10.42
C LYS A 227 20.23 7.77 11.92
N GLY A 228 20.79 6.64 12.32
CA GLY A 228 21.05 6.31 13.72
C GLY A 228 19.85 5.87 14.55
N ILE A 229 18.66 5.74 13.95
CA ILE A 229 17.45 5.28 14.65
C ILE A 229 17.32 3.77 14.53
N ASN A 230 17.24 3.10 15.69
CA ASN A 230 17.06 1.65 15.81
C ASN A 230 15.76 1.28 16.54
N ASP A 231 15.01 2.27 17.03
CA ASP A 231 13.68 2.14 17.63
C ASP A 231 12.81 3.30 17.13
N SER A 232 12.14 3.06 15.99
CA SER A 232 11.29 4.05 15.35
C SER A 232 10.06 4.41 16.18
N LEU A 233 9.58 3.51 17.05
CA LEU A 233 8.46 3.78 17.94
C LEU A 233 8.83 4.76 19.05
N ASP A 234 9.96 4.53 19.73
CA ASP A 234 10.44 5.43 20.78
C ASP A 234 10.81 6.79 20.18
N PHE A 235 11.45 6.79 19.03
CA PHE A 235 11.78 8.03 18.33
C PHE A 235 10.54 8.82 17.92
N ALA A 236 9.50 8.18 17.38
CA ALA A 236 8.25 8.84 17.05
C ALA A 236 7.55 9.45 18.27
N LYS A 237 7.61 8.79 19.44
CA LYS A 237 7.12 9.33 20.72
C LYS A 237 7.89 10.56 21.18
N LYS A 238 9.22 10.57 21.07
CA LYS A 238 10.05 11.73 21.39
C LYS A 238 9.77 12.88 20.44
N LEU A 239 9.68 12.58 19.14
CA LEU A 239 9.45 13.58 18.11
C LEU A 239 8.12 14.33 18.30
N ILE A 240 7.03 13.62 18.66
CA ILE A 240 5.74 14.28 18.93
C ILE A 240 5.81 15.21 20.16
N LEU A 241 6.57 14.85 21.19
CA LEU A 241 6.75 15.69 22.38
C LEU A 241 7.58 16.94 22.09
N GLU A 242 8.59 16.83 21.25
CA GLU A 242 9.50 17.93 20.91
C GLU A 242 8.90 18.88 19.86
N THR A 243 8.19 18.35 18.87
CA THR A 243 7.77 19.11 17.68
C THR A 243 6.26 19.33 17.59
N ASN A 244 5.48 18.62 18.41
CA ASN A 244 4.02 18.57 18.32
C ASN A 244 3.51 18.04 16.95
N VAL A 245 4.33 17.18 16.29
CA VAL A 245 4.00 16.54 15.01
C VAL A 245 3.93 15.03 15.19
N GLY A 246 2.77 14.44 14.91
CA GLY A 246 2.58 13.00 14.93
C GLY A 246 3.04 12.33 13.64
N VAL A 247 3.91 11.33 13.76
CA VAL A 247 4.40 10.50 12.64
C VAL A 247 4.11 9.03 12.93
N ALA A 248 3.95 8.22 11.89
CA ALA A 248 3.83 6.78 12.08
C ALA A 248 5.25 6.15 12.13
N PRO A 249 5.57 5.35 13.17
CA PRO A 249 6.84 4.65 13.25
C PRO A 249 6.93 3.55 12.18
N GLY A 250 8.09 3.38 11.59
CA GLY A 250 8.29 2.43 10.50
C GLY A 250 8.05 0.99 10.89
N VAL A 251 8.38 0.60 12.12
CA VAL A 251 8.12 -0.74 12.65
C VAL A 251 6.64 -1.16 12.58
N ALA A 252 5.70 -0.21 12.56
CA ALA A 252 4.27 -0.49 12.37
C ALA A 252 3.95 -1.11 11.00
N PHE A 253 4.86 -0.99 10.01
CA PHE A 253 4.69 -1.53 8.66
C PHE A 253 5.44 -2.86 8.44
N GLY A 254 6.02 -3.43 9.47
CA GLY A 254 6.83 -4.64 9.44
C GLY A 254 8.26 -4.39 9.89
N ALA A 255 9.01 -5.47 10.11
CA ALA A 255 10.40 -5.38 10.57
C ALA A 255 11.29 -4.61 9.57
N SER A 256 11.03 -4.74 8.27
CA SER A 256 11.73 -4.00 7.21
C SER A 256 11.50 -2.48 7.25
N GLY A 257 10.46 -2.04 7.96
CA GLY A 257 10.19 -0.62 8.17
C GLY A 257 10.99 0.02 9.32
N GLU A 258 11.71 -0.76 10.12
CA GLU A 258 12.46 -0.21 11.24
C GLU A 258 13.51 0.84 10.79
N GLY A 259 13.71 1.87 11.63
CA GLY A 259 14.55 3.02 11.30
C GLY A 259 13.88 4.06 10.39
N HIS A 260 12.65 3.80 9.92
CA HIS A 260 11.88 4.73 9.08
C HIS A 260 10.74 5.40 9.84
N LEU A 261 10.28 6.51 9.28
CA LEU A 261 9.06 7.22 9.70
C LEU A 261 8.15 7.44 8.49
N ARG A 262 6.83 7.46 8.72
CA ARG A 262 5.86 7.80 7.67
C ARG A 262 5.08 9.06 8.03
N ILE A 263 5.00 10.00 7.07
CA ILE A 263 4.13 11.18 7.11
C ILE A 263 3.16 11.12 5.94
N CYS A 264 1.91 11.51 6.17
CA CYS A 264 0.92 11.68 5.11
C CYS A 264 0.97 13.13 4.61
N PHE A 265 1.12 13.33 3.29
CA PHE A 265 1.08 14.67 2.69
C PHE A 265 -0.26 15.02 2.03
N ALA A 266 -1.30 14.20 2.22
CA ALA A 266 -2.65 14.53 1.77
C ALA A 266 -3.31 15.56 2.71
N ALA A 267 -2.78 16.78 2.71
CA ALA A 267 -3.20 17.88 3.55
C ALA A 267 -3.06 19.23 2.80
N LYS A 268 -3.57 20.31 3.39
CA LYS A 268 -3.42 21.67 2.84
C LYS A 268 -1.93 22.07 2.84
N ASP A 269 -1.49 22.79 1.81
CA ASP A 269 -0.11 23.25 1.65
C ASP A 269 0.45 23.96 2.88
N THR A 270 -0.36 24.87 3.47
CA THR A 270 0.03 25.61 4.69
C THR A 270 0.31 24.70 5.86
N PHE A 271 -0.45 23.61 5.99
CA PHE A 271 -0.24 22.63 7.05
C PHE A 271 1.01 21.75 6.79
N ILE A 272 1.27 21.42 5.53
CA ILE A 272 2.51 20.72 5.16
C ILE A 272 3.73 21.58 5.48
N ILE A 273 3.71 22.87 5.12
CA ILE A 273 4.80 23.81 5.44
C ILE A 273 5.02 23.86 6.95
N GLU A 274 3.97 24.02 7.75
CA GLU A 274 4.06 24.06 9.20
C GLU A 274 4.64 22.76 9.79
N ILE A 275 4.21 21.60 9.31
CA ILE A 275 4.76 20.30 9.73
C ILE A 275 6.26 20.25 9.46
N MET A 276 6.68 20.64 8.26
CA MET A 276 8.08 20.61 7.86
C MET A 276 8.94 21.58 8.67
N ASP A 277 8.43 22.79 8.95
CA ASP A 277 9.15 23.79 9.78
C ASP A 277 9.34 23.30 11.23
N ARG A 278 8.35 22.59 11.77
CA ARG A 278 8.43 22.02 13.13
C ARG A 278 9.38 20.83 13.21
N LEU A 279 9.44 20.00 12.16
CA LEU A 279 10.30 18.81 12.13
C LEU A 279 11.77 19.14 11.83
N GLU A 280 12.04 20.20 11.08
CA GLU A 280 13.37 20.57 10.61
C GLU A 280 14.42 20.63 11.74
N PRO A 281 14.20 21.30 12.90
CA PRO A 281 15.19 21.36 13.97
C PRO A 281 15.54 20.00 14.59
N ALA A 282 14.65 19.02 14.49
CA ALA A 282 14.85 17.68 15.03
C ALA A 282 15.53 16.73 14.03
N LEU A 283 15.26 16.89 12.71
CA LEU A 283 15.68 15.98 11.65
C LEU A 283 16.77 16.53 10.72
N ASN A 284 17.16 17.79 10.85
CA ASN A 284 18.21 18.44 10.05
C ASN A 284 19.38 18.91 10.93
N LYS A 285 19.86 18.05 11.83
CA LYS A 285 20.99 18.33 12.72
C LYS A 285 22.32 18.01 12.05
#